data_a8a99c6eb61223c6d4949a0777ac6a9b
#
_entry.id   a8a99c6eb61223c6d4949a0777ac6a9b
#
_cell.length_a   1.000
_cell.length_b   1.000
_cell.length_c   1.000
_cell.angle_alpha   90.00
_cell.angle_beta   90.00
_cell.angle_gamma   90.00
#
_symmetry.space_group_name_H-M   'P 1'
#
loop_
_entity.id
_entity.type
_entity.pdbx_description
1 polymer ?
#
loop_
_entity_poly.entity_id
_entity_poly.type
_entity_poly.pdbx_seq_one_letter_code
_entity_poly.pdbx_strand_id
1 'polypeptide(L)'
;MLLWYFWIYSFLGYLLEKGFAKVTGAKLQGRKCFLLFPLCPVYGLGMLAVLVLPEALIRGVPGIIVCGVAATAVEYGVHWFYDAFLGVRFWDYSRVFGNLRGRICLQFSLIWGGLTAVVIRWIHPAVERLAERTVPEVTYLCLMVFALDAFCSLRLLKATGDPERLRADRG
;
A
#
# COMPACT_ATOMS: atom_id res chain seq x y z
N MET A 1 7.03 16.86 -0.88
CA MET A 1 7.41 15.72 -1.76
C MET A 1 6.94 14.38 -1.21
N LEU A 2 7.43 13.89 -0.05
CA LEU A 2 7.10 12.55 0.48
C LEU A 2 5.60 12.27 0.63
N LEU A 3 4.79 13.25 1.05
CA LEU A 3 3.33 13.11 1.13
C LEU A 3 2.70 12.83 -0.24
N TRP A 4 3.17 13.50 -1.29
CA TRP A 4 2.68 13.26 -2.65
C TRP A 4 3.06 11.89 -3.17
N TYR A 5 4.30 11.44 -2.90
CA TYR A 5 4.70 10.07 -3.21
C TYR A 5 3.81 9.06 -2.50
N PHE A 6 3.55 9.27 -1.20
CA PHE A 6 2.65 8.41 -0.45
C PHE A 6 1.25 8.34 -1.08
N TRP A 7 0.62 9.46 -1.39
CA TRP A 7 -0.74 9.49 -1.96
C TRP A 7 -0.80 8.89 -3.35
N ILE A 8 0.13 9.25 -4.24
CA ILE A 8 0.17 8.76 -5.61
C ILE A 8 0.38 7.23 -5.61
N TYR A 9 1.35 6.73 -4.83
CA TYR A 9 1.59 5.29 -4.75
C TYR A 9 0.48 4.54 -4.03
N SER A 10 -0.19 5.14 -3.05
CA SER A 10 -1.39 4.56 -2.45
C SER A 10 -2.54 4.44 -3.46
N PHE A 11 -2.70 5.42 -4.34
CA PHE A 11 -3.70 5.38 -5.40
C PHE A 11 -3.34 4.36 -6.49
N LEU A 12 -2.09 4.33 -6.94
CA LEU A 12 -1.62 3.32 -7.89
C LEU A 12 -1.76 1.90 -7.33
N GLY A 13 -1.48 1.72 -6.04
CA GLY A 13 -1.70 0.47 -5.33
C GLY A 13 -3.18 0.05 -5.31
N TYR A 14 -4.10 0.99 -5.09
CA TYR A 14 -5.53 0.72 -5.20
C TYR A 14 -5.92 0.25 -6.62
N LEU A 15 -5.42 0.91 -7.66
CA LEU A 15 -5.66 0.48 -9.05
C LEU A 15 -5.09 -0.92 -9.33
N LEU A 16 -3.91 -1.21 -8.80
CA LEU A 16 -3.28 -2.54 -8.91
C LEU A 16 -4.14 -3.62 -8.26
N GLU A 17 -4.67 -3.38 -7.05
CA GLU A 17 -5.56 -4.33 -6.36
C GLU A 17 -6.86 -4.56 -7.15
N LYS A 18 -7.47 -3.51 -7.68
CA LYS A 18 -8.66 -3.63 -8.54
C LYS A 18 -8.36 -4.44 -9.80
N GLY A 19 -7.22 -4.18 -10.45
CA GLY A 19 -6.77 -4.93 -11.63
C GLY A 19 -6.53 -6.41 -11.30
N PHE A 20 -5.82 -6.69 -10.22
CA PHE A 20 -5.53 -8.04 -9.75
C PHE A 20 -6.82 -8.82 -9.43
N ALA A 21 -7.76 -8.22 -8.71
CA ALA A 21 -9.05 -8.83 -8.39
C ALA A 21 -9.85 -9.16 -9.66
N LYS A 22 -9.82 -8.27 -10.67
CA LYS A 22 -10.50 -8.50 -11.96
C LYS A 22 -9.90 -9.67 -12.74
N VAL A 23 -8.57 -9.76 -12.78
CA VAL A 23 -7.85 -10.82 -13.53
C VAL A 23 -7.97 -12.18 -12.86
N THR A 24 -7.91 -12.22 -11.52
CA THR A 24 -7.96 -13.49 -10.78
C THR A 24 -9.39 -13.99 -10.51
N GLY A 25 -10.40 -13.21 -10.86
CA GLY A 25 -11.82 -13.56 -10.57
C GLY A 25 -12.13 -13.57 -9.08
N ALA A 26 -11.26 -13.05 -8.25
CA ALA A 26 -11.39 -13.02 -6.80
C ALA A 26 -12.46 -12.02 -6.35
N LYS A 27 -13.74 -12.40 -6.54
CA LYS A 27 -14.91 -11.60 -6.15
C LYS A 27 -14.93 -11.23 -4.65
N LEU A 28 -14.16 -11.95 -3.82
CA LEU A 28 -14.20 -11.86 -2.36
C LEU A 28 -12.85 -11.57 -1.69
N GLN A 29 -11.74 -11.54 -2.43
CA GLN A 29 -10.40 -11.43 -1.84
C GLN A 29 -9.60 -10.20 -2.31
N GLY A 30 -10.25 -9.20 -2.87
CA GLY A 30 -9.59 -7.93 -3.10
C GLY A 30 -9.06 -7.43 -1.77
N ARG A 31 -7.75 -7.19 -1.66
CA ARG A 31 -7.16 -6.55 -0.49
C ARG A 31 -7.92 -5.26 -0.24
N LYS A 32 -8.54 -5.17 0.92
CA LYS A 32 -9.32 -4.00 1.26
C LYS A 32 -8.38 -2.95 1.74
N CYS A 33 -8.43 -1.81 1.09
CA CYS A 33 -7.69 -0.66 1.53
C CYS A 33 -8.34 -0.12 2.81
N PHE A 34 -7.53 0.28 3.77
CA PHE A 34 -7.97 0.81 5.07
C PHE A 34 -8.88 2.05 4.95
N LEU A 35 -8.73 2.84 3.89
CA LEU A 35 -9.41 4.11 3.69
C LEU A 35 -10.72 3.94 2.91
N LEU A 36 -11.68 4.84 3.14
CA LEU A 36 -12.90 4.96 2.33
C LEU A 36 -12.59 5.45 0.92
N PHE A 37 -11.63 6.38 0.79
CA PHE A 37 -11.12 6.83 -0.50
C PHE A 37 -10.32 5.73 -1.20
N PRO A 38 -10.16 5.79 -2.53
CA PRO A 38 -9.44 4.81 -3.34
C PRO A 38 -7.92 4.88 -3.13
N LEU A 39 -7.49 4.71 -1.90
CA LEU A 39 -6.10 4.72 -1.48
C LEU A 39 -5.77 3.45 -0.70
N CYS A 40 -4.65 2.81 -1.04
CA CYS A 40 -4.09 1.66 -0.33
C CYS A 40 -2.78 2.07 0.37
N PRO A 41 -2.82 2.50 1.65
CA PRO A 41 -1.66 3.05 2.35
C PRO A 41 -0.44 2.13 2.40
N VAL A 42 -0.62 0.82 2.41
CA VAL A 42 0.48 -0.15 2.43
C VAL A 42 1.41 0.02 1.21
N TYR A 43 0.87 0.35 0.04
CA TYR A 43 1.67 0.61 -1.17
C TYR A 43 2.44 1.93 -1.08
N GLY A 44 1.78 2.99 -0.59
CA GLY A 44 2.43 4.28 -0.35
C GLY A 44 3.57 4.17 0.66
N LEU A 45 3.33 3.51 1.80
CA LEU A 45 4.34 3.29 2.84
C LEU A 45 5.47 2.38 2.33
N GLY A 46 5.15 1.31 1.59
CA GLY A 46 6.14 0.42 0.99
C GLY A 46 7.07 1.16 0.04
N MET A 47 6.53 2.00 -0.84
CA MET A 47 7.34 2.81 -1.75
C MET A 47 8.17 3.86 -1.00
N LEU A 48 7.62 4.52 0.01
CA LEU A 48 8.41 5.46 0.83
C LEU A 48 9.59 4.77 1.50
N ALA A 49 9.36 3.57 2.08
CA ALA A 49 10.44 2.80 2.71
C ALA A 49 11.56 2.44 1.73
N VAL A 50 11.22 2.17 0.47
CA VAL A 50 12.22 1.91 -0.58
C VAL A 50 12.92 3.19 -1.03
N LEU A 51 12.18 4.30 -1.22
CA LEU A 51 12.72 5.57 -1.72
C LEU A 51 13.64 6.28 -0.72
N VAL A 52 13.54 5.99 0.58
CA VAL A 52 14.46 6.53 1.59
C VAL A 52 15.76 5.72 1.71
N LEU A 53 15.87 4.56 1.05
CA LEU A 53 17.11 3.79 1.03
C LEU A 53 18.16 4.47 0.15
N PRO A 54 19.45 4.35 0.52
CA PRO A 54 20.54 4.84 -0.32
C PRO A 54 20.47 4.23 -1.73
N GLU A 55 20.65 5.07 -2.75
CA GLU A 55 20.55 4.65 -4.15
C GLU A 55 21.48 3.47 -4.49
N ALA A 56 22.65 3.44 -3.87
CA ALA A 56 23.61 2.34 -4.03
C ALA A 56 23.05 0.97 -3.61
N LEU A 57 22.10 0.94 -2.67
CA LEU A 57 21.50 -0.32 -2.18
C LEU A 57 20.34 -0.80 -3.05
N ILE A 58 19.70 0.08 -3.81
CA ILE A 58 18.52 -0.26 -4.62
C ILE A 58 18.83 -0.48 -6.10
N ARG A 59 20.11 -0.35 -6.49
CA ARG A 59 20.56 -0.59 -7.87
C ARG A 59 20.88 -2.06 -8.14
N GLY A 60 20.66 -2.46 -9.40
CA GLY A 60 21.02 -3.79 -9.89
C GLY A 60 20.21 -4.93 -9.28
N VAL A 61 20.65 -6.16 -9.52
CA VAL A 61 19.96 -7.37 -9.05
C VAL A 61 19.89 -7.47 -7.53
N PRO A 62 20.96 -7.15 -6.76
CA PRO A 62 20.87 -7.13 -5.29
C PRO A 62 19.85 -6.13 -4.78
N GLY A 63 19.66 -4.99 -5.48
CA GLY A 63 18.68 -3.98 -5.13
C GLY A 63 17.24 -4.50 -5.17
N ILE A 64 16.93 -5.42 -6.07
CA ILE A 64 15.60 -6.06 -6.12
C ILE A 64 15.30 -6.78 -4.80
N ILE A 65 16.29 -7.48 -4.24
CA ILE A 65 16.14 -8.19 -2.96
C ILE A 65 15.96 -7.19 -1.82
N VAL A 66 16.78 -6.14 -1.77
CA VAL A 66 16.71 -5.10 -0.74
C VAL A 66 15.35 -4.38 -0.77
N CYS A 67 14.87 -3.99 -1.95
CA CYS A 67 13.56 -3.38 -2.15
C CYS A 67 12.43 -4.34 -1.72
N GLY A 68 12.52 -5.61 -2.09
CA GLY A 68 11.57 -6.64 -1.70
C GLY A 68 11.49 -6.80 -0.18
N VAL A 69 12.64 -6.85 0.50
CA VAL A 69 12.70 -6.94 1.96
C VAL A 69 12.11 -5.69 2.61
N ALA A 70 12.45 -4.50 2.13
CA ALA A 70 11.92 -3.25 2.67
C ALA A 70 10.40 -3.15 2.53
N ALA A 71 9.86 -3.43 1.34
CA ALA A 71 8.41 -3.42 1.09
C ALA A 71 7.68 -4.49 1.91
N THR A 72 8.25 -5.69 2.04
CA THR A 72 7.70 -6.79 2.84
C THR A 72 7.71 -6.46 4.33
N ALA A 73 8.75 -5.79 4.83
CA ALA A 73 8.79 -5.35 6.22
C ALA A 73 7.66 -4.35 6.52
N VAL A 74 7.38 -3.42 5.61
CA VAL A 74 6.24 -2.51 5.72
C VAL A 74 4.92 -3.27 5.68
N GLU A 75 4.76 -4.23 4.76
CA GLU A 75 3.54 -5.06 4.67
C GLU A 75 3.28 -5.80 5.98
N TYR A 76 4.32 -6.38 6.58
CA TYR A 76 4.23 -7.03 7.88
C TYR A 76 3.83 -6.07 8.99
N GLY A 77 4.47 -4.90 9.05
CA GLY A 77 4.19 -3.87 10.07
C GLY A 77 2.78 -3.32 9.97
N VAL A 78 2.30 -3.04 8.75
CA VAL A 78 0.93 -2.56 8.50
C VAL A 78 -0.11 -3.62 8.89
N HIS A 79 0.11 -4.89 8.52
CA HIS A 79 -0.79 -5.96 8.92
C HIS A 79 -0.80 -6.14 10.45
N TRP A 80 0.37 -6.12 11.07
CA TRP A 80 0.47 -6.20 12.53
C TRP A 80 -0.27 -5.04 13.21
N PHE A 81 -0.13 -3.83 12.69
CA PHE A 81 -0.84 -2.66 13.20
C PHE A 81 -2.36 -2.83 13.13
N TYR A 82 -2.89 -3.29 11.99
CA TYR A 82 -4.32 -3.52 11.84
C TYR A 82 -4.83 -4.62 12.78
N ASP A 83 -4.10 -5.73 12.89
CA ASP A 83 -4.45 -6.85 13.77
C ASP A 83 -4.40 -6.42 15.26
N ALA A 84 -3.33 -5.73 15.69
CA ALA A 84 -3.10 -5.38 17.10
C ALA A 84 -3.96 -4.19 17.59
N PHE A 85 -4.17 -3.16 16.75
CA PHE A 85 -4.85 -1.93 17.19
C PHE A 85 -6.30 -1.81 16.73
N LEU A 86 -6.66 -2.48 15.64
CA LEU A 86 -8.01 -2.42 15.08
C LEU A 86 -8.76 -3.74 15.19
N GLY A 87 -8.06 -4.84 15.53
CA GLY A 87 -8.65 -6.17 15.61
C GLY A 87 -9.14 -6.70 14.26
N VAL A 88 -8.63 -6.16 13.14
CA VAL A 88 -9.06 -6.52 11.79
C VAL A 88 -7.91 -7.00 10.93
N ARG A 89 -8.17 -7.93 10.02
CA ARG A 89 -7.22 -8.44 9.04
C ARG A 89 -7.74 -8.19 7.64
N PHE A 90 -6.99 -7.42 6.87
CA PHE A 90 -7.34 -7.09 5.48
C PHE A 90 -6.95 -8.21 4.51
N TRP A 91 -5.95 -9.02 4.85
CA TRP A 91 -5.50 -10.20 4.09
C TRP A 91 -4.98 -11.27 5.05
N ASP A 92 -4.93 -12.51 4.59
CA ASP A 92 -4.39 -13.64 5.34
C ASP A 92 -3.66 -14.61 4.39
N TYR A 93 -2.37 -14.80 4.62
CA TYR A 93 -1.51 -15.72 3.89
C TYR A 93 -1.26 -17.04 4.63
N SER A 94 -2.00 -17.35 5.68
CA SER A 94 -1.75 -18.55 6.52
C SER A 94 -1.73 -19.86 5.72
N ARG A 95 -2.46 -19.90 4.60
CA ARG A 95 -2.54 -21.07 3.68
C ARG A 95 -1.51 -21.03 2.54
N VAL A 96 -0.70 -19.98 2.44
CA VAL A 96 0.28 -19.82 1.37
C VAL A 96 1.64 -20.31 1.84
N PHE A 97 2.36 -21.05 0.98
CA PHE A 97 3.69 -21.55 1.29
C PHE A 97 4.67 -20.41 1.60
N GLY A 98 5.56 -20.63 2.58
CA GLY A 98 6.54 -19.62 2.96
C GLY A 98 5.97 -18.38 3.62
N ASN A 99 4.77 -18.49 4.26
CA ASN A 99 4.22 -17.40 5.01
C ASN A 99 4.87 -17.24 6.40
N LEU A 100 4.86 -16.02 6.89
CA LEU A 100 5.26 -15.68 8.25
C LEU A 100 4.04 -15.14 9.00
N ARG A 101 3.51 -15.97 9.91
CA ARG A 101 2.32 -15.65 10.75
C ARG A 101 1.08 -15.22 9.96
N GLY A 102 0.94 -15.67 8.69
CA GLY A 102 -0.15 -15.28 7.82
C GLY A 102 -0.09 -13.82 7.31
N ARG A 103 0.92 -13.04 7.72
CA ARG A 103 1.00 -11.60 7.43
C ARG A 103 1.70 -11.28 6.12
N ILE A 104 2.74 -12.04 5.80
CA ILE A 104 3.53 -11.94 4.57
C ILE A 104 3.82 -13.33 4.04
N CYS A 105 4.20 -13.47 2.76
CA CYS A 105 4.66 -14.73 2.21
C CYS A 105 5.74 -14.51 1.14
N LEU A 106 6.57 -15.53 0.94
CA LEU A 106 7.72 -15.47 0.03
C LEU A 106 7.34 -15.07 -1.39
N GLN A 107 6.23 -15.60 -1.92
CA GLN A 107 5.79 -15.30 -3.28
C GLN A 107 5.52 -13.81 -3.48
N PHE A 108 4.76 -13.18 -2.57
CA PHE A 108 4.49 -11.74 -2.66
C PHE A 108 5.72 -10.90 -2.34
N SER A 109 6.63 -11.36 -1.47
CA SER A 109 7.90 -10.66 -1.23
C SER A 109 8.76 -10.58 -2.50
N LEU A 110 8.80 -11.63 -3.30
CA LEU A 110 9.51 -11.63 -4.59
C LEU A 110 8.80 -10.71 -5.61
N ILE A 111 7.47 -10.75 -5.66
CA ILE A 111 6.69 -9.85 -6.50
C ILE A 111 6.94 -8.39 -6.12
N TRP A 112 6.98 -8.07 -4.83
CA TRP A 112 7.30 -6.73 -4.33
C TRP A 112 8.68 -6.25 -4.80
N GLY A 113 9.70 -7.11 -4.72
CA GLY A 113 11.05 -6.78 -5.20
C GLY A 113 11.05 -6.43 -6.69
N GLY A 114 10.45 -7.27 -7.53
CA GLY A 114 10.35 -7.02 -8.98
C GLY A 114 9.50 -5.78 -9.30
N LEU A 115 8.36 -5.64 -8.64
CA LEU A 115 7.45 -4.51 -8.85
C LEU A 115 8.12 -3.17 -8.48
N THR A 116 8.79 -3.10 -7.34
CA THR A 116 9.48 -1.88 -6.91
C THR A 116 10.62 -1.50 -7.85
N ALA A 117 11.38 -2.48 -8.36
CA ALA A 117 12.41 -2.22 -9.35
C ALA A 117 11.84 -1.60 -10.65
N VAL A 118 10.74 -2.15 -11.16
CA VAL A 118 10.02 -1.60 -12.32
C VAL A 118 9.50 -0.19 -12.02
N VAL A 119 8.87 0.00 -10.87
CA VAL A 119 8.31 1.30 -10.46
C VAL A 119 9.40 2.36 -10.35
N ILE A 120 10.53 2.07 -9.70
CA ILE A 120 11.65 3.02 -9.56
C ILE A 120 12.19 3.42 -10.94
N ARG A 121 12.33 2.46 -11.83
CA ARG A 121 12.95 2.69 -13.15
C ARG A 121 12.06 3.45 -14.12
N TRP A 122 10.76 3.14 -14.13
CA TRP A 122 9.86 3.59 -15.20
C TRP A 122 8.76 4.55 -14.74
N ILE A 123 8.26 4.38 -13.52
CA ILE A 123 7.09 5.12 -13.02
C ILE A 123 7.53 6.31 -12.14
N HIS A 124 8.52 6.09 -11.26
CA HIS A 124 8.94 7.10 -10.30
C HIS A 124 9.38 8.43 -10.92
N PRO A 125 10.10 8.48 -12.06
CA PRO A 125 10.45 9.76 -12.68
C PRO A 125 9.24 10.60 -13.12
N ALA A 126 8.12 9.94 -13.46
CA ALA A 126 6.88 10.65 -13.79
C ALA A 126 6.16 11.12 -12.52
N VAL A 127 6.16 10.29 -11.47
CA VAL A 127 5.59 10.63 -10.15
C VAL A 127 6.34 11.81 -9.52
N GLU A 128 7.65 11.83 -9.60
CA GLU A 128 8.50 12.92 -9.11
C GLU A 128 8.15 14.24 -9.79
N ARG A 129 8.14 14.27 -11.12
CA ARG A 129 7.74 15.45 -11.91
C ARG A 129 6.33 15.95 -11.57
N LEU A 130 5.41 15.03 -11.30
CA LEU A 130 4.05 15.39 -10.90
C LEU A 130 4.03 16.01 -9.50
N ALA A 131 4.75 15.40 -8.55
CA ALA A 131 4.84 15.88 -7.18
C ALA A 131 5.51 17.27 -7.07
N GLU A 132 6.51 17.55 -7.92
CA GLU A 132 7.20 18.86 -8.00
C GLU A 132 6.28 20.01 -8.45
N ARG A 133 5.25 19.70 -9.23
CA ARG A 133 4.31 20.71 -9.75
C ARG A 133 3.19 21.06 -8.78
N THR A 134 3.14 20.40 -7.63
CA THR A 134 2.06 20.64 -6.67
C THR A 134 2.32 21.89 -5.83
N VAL A 135 1.26 22.64 -5.59
CA VAL A 135 1.31 23.85 -4.78
C VAL A 135 0.94 23.55 -3.33
N PRO A 136 1.46 24.32 -2.35
CA PRO A 136 1.24 24.07 -0.93
C PRO A 136 -0.25 24.03 -0.56
N GLU A 137 -1.08 24.90 -1.13
CA GLU A 137 -2.51 25.00 -0.84
C GLU A 137 -3.23 23.69 -1.13
N VAL A 138 -2.92 23.08 -2.29
CA VAL A 138 -3.50 21.77 -2.66
C VAL A 138 -3.00 20.67 -1.71
N THR A 139 -1.74 20.75 -1.30
CA THR A 139 -1.18 19.79 -0.33
C THR A 139 -1.91 19.84 1.01
N TYR A 140 -2.17 21.04 1.55
CA TYR A 140 -2.93 21.20 2.80
C TYR A 140 -4.38 20.71 2.67
N LEU A 141 -5.04 21.01 1.55
CA LEU A 141 -6.39 20.53 1.29
C LEU A 141 -6.43 18.99 1.25
N CYS A 142 -5.52 18.36 0.50
CA CYS A 142 -5.41 16.91 0.42
C CYS A 142 -5.09 16.28 1.79
N LEU A 143 -4.22 16.91 2.59
CA LEU A 143 -3.91 16.44 3.94
C LEU A 143 -5.14 16.49 4.86
N MET A 144 -5.92 17.54 4.79
CA MET A 144 -7.15 17.67 5.58
C MET A 144 -8.18 16.61 5.17
N VAL A 145 -8.40 16.42 3.86
CA VAL A 145 -9.30 15.39 3.33
C VAL A 145 -8.82 13.99 3.73
N PHE A 146 -7.53 13.72 3.62
CA PHE A 146 -6.94 12.45 4.03
C PHE A 146 -7.10 12.19 5.54
N ALA A 147 -6.90 13.21 6.38
CA ALA A 147 -7.07 13.09 7.82
C ALA A 147 -8.53 12.80 8.20
N LEU A 148 -9.49 13.46 7.55
CA LEU A 148 -10.92 13.19 7.72
C LEU A 148 -11.28 11.77 7.30
N ASP A 149 -10.80 11.31 6.14
CA ASP A 149 -11.03 9.94 5.66
C ASP A 149 -10.44 8.91 6.61
N ALA A 150 -9.19 9.09 7.04
CA ALA A 150 -8.55 8.20 8.02
C ALA A 150 -9.33 8.15 9.34
N PHE A 151 -9.81 9.29 9.83
CA PHE A 151 -10.62 9.36 11.04
C PHE A 151 -11.96 8.62 10.87
N CYS A 152 -12.68 8.87 9.77
CA CYS A 152 -13.94 8.19 9.47
C CYS A 152 -13.76 6.69 9.30
N SER A 153 -12.72 6.26 8.57
CA SER A 153 -12.38 4.86 8.38
C SER A 153 -12.08 4.16 9.70
N LEU A 154 -11.28 4.81 10.57
CA LEU A 154 -10.94 4.30 11.89
C LEU A 154 -12.18 4.16 12.79
N ARG A 155 -13.05 5.17 12.79
CA ARG A 155 -14.30 5.15 13.55
C ARG A 155 -15.22 4.03 13.07
N LEU A 156 -15.36 3.89 11.75
CA LEU A 156 -16.20 2.85 11.15
C LEU A 156 -15.69 1.45 11.51
N LEU A 157 -14.38 1.21 11.39
CA LEU A 157 -13.79 -0.08 11.76
C LEU A 157 -13.93 -0.39 13.23
N LYS A 158 -13.67 0.57 14.12
CA LYS A 158 -13.86 0.37 15.57
C LYS A 158 -15.30 0.11 15.96
N ALA A 159 -16.27 0.72 15.25
CA ALA A 159 -17.69 0.54 15.54
C ALA A 159 -18.23 -0.80 15.02
N THR A 160 -17.68 -1.31 13.91
CA THR A 160 -18.25 -2.48 13.21
C THR A 160 -17.39 -3.74 13.29
N GLY A 161 -16.07 -3.60 13.47
CA GLY A 161 -15.10 -4.70 13.37
C GLY A 161 -15.04 -5.34 11.96
N ASP A 162 -15.73 -4.74 10.98
CA ASP A 162 -15.93 -5.32 9.65
C ASP A 162 -15.26 -4.48 8.55
N PRO A 163 -14.12 -4.93 7.98
CA PRO A 163 -13.47 -4.27 6.87
C PRO A 163 -14.32 -4.17 5.60
N GLU A 164 -15.36 -5.03 5.45
CA GLU A 164 -16.28 -4.99 4.30
C GLU A 164 -17.04 -3.67 4.21
N ARG A 165 -17.27 -3.03 5.35
CA ARG A 165 -17.98 -1.75 5.41
C ARG A 165 -17.21 -0.55 4.85
N LEU A 166 -15.91 -0.70 4.63
CA LEU A 166 -15.09 0.31 3.94
C LEU A 166 -15.24 0.28 2.41
N ARG A 167 -15.97 -0.70 1.86
CA ARG A 167 -16.21 -0.77 0.41
C ARG A 167 -17.21 0.31 -0.03
N ALA A 168 -16.76 1.22 -0.86
CA ALA A 168 -17.63 2.18 -1.56
C ALA A 168 -18.48 1.53 -2.70
N ASP A 169 -18.13 0.31 -3.14
CA ASP A 169 -18.77 -0.38 -4.27
C ASP A 169 -19.97 -1.24 -3.83
N ARG A 170 -20.91 -0.64 -3.09
CA ARG A 170 -22.24 -1.25 -2.89
C ARG A 170 -23.21 -0.64 -3.89
N GLY A 171 -23.03 -0.99 -5.13
CA GLY A 171 -23.96 -0.78 -6.21
C GLY A 171 -23.97 -2.02 -7.09
#